data_c88c1bf8e9306a3abc9ec5656838d4ea
#
_entry.id   c88c1bf8e9306a3abc9ec5656838d4ea
#
_cell.length_a   1.000
_cell.length_b   1.000
_cell.length_c   1.000
_cell.angle_alpha   90.00
_cell.angle_beta   90.00
_cell.angle_gamma   90.00
#
_symmetry.space_group_name_H-M   'P 1'
#
loop_
_entity.id
_entity.type
_entity.pdbx_description
1 polymer ?
#
loop_
_entity_poly.entity_id
_entity_poly.type
_entity_poly.pdbx_seq_one_letter_code
_entity_poly.pdbx_strand_id
1 'polypeptide(L)'
;RQMCIRDRGYAACENAEKGNYRDGNFGAGTGATVGKLYGPEFCMKSGIGSYAVQIGELQVGAIVAVNALGDIYDWKNGKKVAGLLEKDKKSFLCTEDEVYKSYEVVKNKFVANTTIGAVITNAAFHKTQLCKIASMTHNGYARSIRPVHTTADGDSIYALSTGTLEADLDMVGTLAAQVMSEAILRAVMSAELSLIHI
;
A
#
# COMPACT_ATOMS: atom_id res chain seq x y z
N ARG A 1 -10.69 -0.40 -23.63
CA ARG A 1 -10.17 -0.28 -22.24
C ARG A 1 -9.09 -1.32 -21.91
N GLN A 2 -9.25 -2.59 -22.28
CA GLN A 2 -8.22 -3.64 -22.02
C GLN A 2 -6.91 -3.40 -22.80
N MET A 3 -6.96 -2.96 -24.05
CA MET A 3 -5.78 -2.56 -24.82
C MET A 3 -4.99 -1.42 -24.15
N CYS A 4 -5.67 -0.37 -23.67
CA CYS A 4 -5.01 0.74 -23.00
C CYS A 4 -4.26 0.34 -21.71
N ILE A 5 -4.74 -0.65 -20.95
CA ILE A 5 -4.08 -1.14 -19.73
C ILE A 5 -2.81 -1.90 -20.09
N ARG A 6 -2.86 -2.77 -21.11
CA ARG A 6 -1.71 -3.51 -21.62
C ARG A 6 -0.63 -2.56 -22.15
N ASP A 7 -1.03 -1.59 -22.96
CA ASP A 7 -0.12 -0.61 -23.56
C ASP A 7 0.58 0.25 -22.49
N ARG A 8 -0.16 0.65 -21.44
CA ARG A 8 0.42 1.37 -20.30
C ARG A 8 1.42 0.52 -19.51
N GLY A 9 1.12 -0.76 -19.30
CA GLY A 9 2.03 -1.70 -18.63
C GLY A 9 3.31 -1.88 -19.45
N TYR A 10 3.18 -2.03 -20.77
CA TYR A 10 4.32 -2.15 -21.68
C TYR A 10 5.18 -0.88 -21.67
N ALA A 11 4.57 0.29 -21.84
CA ALA A 11 5.25 1.57 -21.79
C ALA A 11 5.92 1.82 -20.42
N ALA A 12 5.34 1.37 -19.32
CA ALA A 12 5.97 1.46 -17.99
C ALA A 12 7.26 0.64 -17.91
N CYS A 13 7.28 -0.56 -18.52
CA CYS A 13 8.48 -1.38 -18.59
C CYS A 13 9.55 -0.75 -19.50
N GLU A 14 9.15 -0.23 -20.67
CA GLU A 14 10.07 0.41 -21.61
C GLU A 14 10.72 1.69 -21.05
N ASN A 15 9.96 2.44 -20.23
CA ASN A 15 10.43 3.69 -19.63
C ASN A 15 11.02 3.50 -18.23
N ALA A 16 11.20 2.26 -17.77
CA ALA A 16 11.81 1.98 -16.48
C ALA A 16 13.29 2.33 -16.51
N GLU A 17 13.67 3.36 -15.75
CA GLU A 17 15.05 3.83 -15.63
C GLU A 17 15.47 3.92 -14.18
N LYS A 18 16.78 3.84 -13.91
CA LYS A 18 17.31 3.99 -12.58
C LYS A 18 17.05 5.40 -12.04
N GLY A 19 16.35 5.49 -10.91
CA GLY A 19 16.10 6.76 -10.20
C GLY A 19 14.94 7.59 -10.74
N ASN A 20 14.10 7.09 -11.67
CA ASN A 20 12.94 7.82 -12.18
C ASN A 20 11.63 7.52 -11.46
N TYR A 21 11.66 6.79 -10.34
CA TYR A 21 10.48 6.53 -9.50
C TYR A 21 10.07 7.81 -8.74
N ARG A 22 8.76 7.92 -8.47
CA ARG A 22 8.17 9.04 -7.72
C ARG A 22 7.10 8.51 -6.79
N ASP A 23 7.07 9.03 -5.55
CA ASP A 23 5.98 8.78 -4.62
C ASP A 23 4.79 9.72 -4.90
N GLY A 24 3.59 9.36 -4.44
CA GLY A 24 2.37 10.15 -4.62
C GLY A 24 1.49 9.73 -5.79
N ASN A 25 0.95 10.70 -6.54
CA ASN A 25 -0.09 10.47 -7.54
C ASN A 25 0.45 9.99 -8.90
N PHE A 26 1.45 9.13 -8.89
CA PHE A 26 2.11 8.65 -10.10
C PHE A 26 1.79 7.18 -10.39
N GLY A 27 1.82 6.79 -11.66
CA GLY A 27 1.65 5.41 -12.09
C GLY A 27 0.42 4.75 -11.48
N ALA A 28 0.61 3.63 -10.77
CA ALA A 28 -0.45 2.91 -10.08
C ALA A 28 -1.12 3.71 -8.94
N GLY A 29 -0.47 4.75 -8.42
CA GLY A 29 -1.01 5.64 -7.40
C GLY A 29 -1.94 6.74 -7.92
N THR A 30 -2.04 6.96 -9.24
CA THR A 30 -2.80 8.08 -9.82
C THR A 30 -4.26 8.12 -9.40
N GLY A 31 -4.95 6.99 -9.35
CA GLY A 31 -6.36 6.89 -8.95
C GLY A 31 -6.59 6.41 -7.51
N ALA A 32 -5.54 6.24 -6.72
CA ALA A 32 -5.62 5.62 -5.41
C ALA A 32 -6.29 6.53 -4.36
N THR A 33 -7.14 5.92 -3.52
CA THR A 33 -7.86 6.58 -2.41
C THR A 33 -7.95 5.65 -1.20
N VAL A 34 -8.18 6.22 -0.01
CA VAL A 34 -8.34 5.48 1.25
C VAL A 34 -9.55 5.97 2.04
N GLY A 35 -10.05 5.16 2.99
CA GLY A 35 -11.23 5.52 3.79
C GLY A 35 -12.53 5.51 3.00
N LYS A 36 -12.82 4.43 2.27
CA LYS A 36 -13.89 4.38 1.25
C LYS A 36 -15.24 3.86 1.73
N LEU A 37 -15.42 3.65 3.02
CA LEU A 37 -16.62 2.96 3.56
C LEU A 37 -17.93 3.61 3.08
N TYR A 38 -17.99 4.93 3.02
CA TYR A 38 -19.17 5.71 2.61
C TYR A 38 -19.12 6.24 1.18
N GLY A 39 -18.14 5.75 0.38
CA GLY A 39 -18.02 6.09 -1.04
C GLY A 39 -17.04 7.24 -1.34
N PRO A 40 -16.99 7.67 -2.62
CA PRO A 40 -15.95 8.57 -3.10
C PRO A 40 -15.93 9.95 -2.44
N GLU A 41 -17.09 10.44 -2.00
CA GLU A 41 -17.21 11.77 -1.40
C GLU A 41 -16.55 11.88 -0.02
N PHE A 42 -16.32 10.74 0.65
CA PHE A 42 -15.79 10.67 2.01
C PHE A 42 -14.35 10.15 2.06
N CYS A 43 -13.79 9.73 0.94
CA CYS A 43 -12.44 9.19 0.89
C CYS A 43 -11.37 10.29 0.76
N MET A 44 -10.16 9.97 1.17
CA MET A 44 -8.98 10.80 0.93
C MET A 44 -8.15 10.30 -0.25
N LYS A 45 -7.46 11.22 -0.90
CA LYS A 45 -6.46 10.91 -1.91
C LYS A 45 -5.31 10.11 -1.28
N SER A 46 -4.83 9.14 -2.03
CA SER A 46 -3.69 8.31 -1.73
C SER A 46 -2.77 8.22 -2.96
N GLY A 47 -1.80 7.34 -2.93
CA GLY A 47 -0.81 7.27 -4.00
C GLY A 47 -0.02 5.98 -4.00
N ILE A 48 1.15 6.06 -4.61
CA ILE A 48 2.23 5.09 -4.52
C ILE A 48 3.29 5.62 -3.56
N GLY A 49 3.89 4.76 -2.77
CA GLY A 49 4.97 5.12 -1.86
C GLY A 49 6.08 4.09 -1.88
N SER A 50 7.28 4.53 -1.60
CA SER A 50 8.47 3.71 -1.56
C SER A 50 9.34 4.01 -0.35
N TYR A 51 10.01 3.00 0.16
CA TYR A 51 10.99 3.13 1.22
C TYR A 51 12.01 2.01 1.16
N ALA A 52 13.24 2.31 1.51
CA ALA A 52 14.30 1.31 1.56
C ALA A 52 15.24 1.58 2.74
N VAL A 53 15.83 0.52 3.24
CA VAL A 53 16.87 0.55 4.29
C VAL A 53 18.05 -0.31 3.88
N GLN A 54 19.22 0.04 4.41
CA GLN A 54 20.43 -0.74 4.30
C GLN A 54 21.01 -1.01 5.69
N ILE A 55 21.34 -2.26 5.97
CA ILE A 55 21.98 -2.70 7.21
C ILE A 55 23.24 -3.49 6.82
N GLY A 56 24.42 -2.90 7.00
CA GLY A 56 25.63 -3.44 6.42
C GLY A 56 25.53 -3.53 4.90
N GLU A 57 25.69 -4.73 4.35
CA GLU A 57 25.53 -5.00 2.92
C GLU A 57 24.09 -5.35 2.52
N LEU A 58 23.23 -5.71 3.50
CA LEU A 58 21.85 -6.06 3.23
C LEU A 58 21.01 -4.83 2.88
N GLN A 59 20.28 -4.92 1.77
CA GLN A 59 19.33 -3.93 1.32
C GLN A 59 17.93 -4.53 1.25
N VAL A 60 16.95 -3.83 1.81
CA VAL A 60 15.53 -4.20 1.72
C VAL A 60 14.74 -2.95 1.37
N GLY A 61 13.96 -3.01 0.30
CA GLY A 61 13.10 -1.93 -0.17
C GLY A 61 11.67 -2.41 -0.40
N ALA A 62 10.72 -1.50 -0.29
CA ALA A 62 9.33 -1.74 -0.66
C ALA A 62 8.80 -0.60 -1.52
N ILE A 63 7.88 -0.94 -2.42
CA ILE A 63 7.05 -0.01 -3.16
C ILE A 63 5.60 -0.49 -3.06
N VAL A 64 4.65 0.42 -2.85
CA VAL A 64 3.26 0.07 -2.63
C VAL A 64 2.30 1.10 -3.21
N ALA A 65 1.30 0.65 -3.95
CA ALA A 65 0.15 1.47 -4.36
C ALA A 65 -1.00 1.23 -3.37
N VAL A 66 -1.37 2.28 -2.63
CA VAL A 66 -2.30 2.18 -1.50
C VAL A 66 -3.69 2.66 -1.92
N ASN A 67 -4.61 1.72 -2.19
CA ASN A 67 -5.98 2.01 -2.57
C ASN A 67 -6.96 1.24 -1.64
N ALA A 68 -6.82 1.44 -0.35
CA ALA A 68 -7.45 0.66 0.72
C ALA A 68 -8.88 1.10 1.04
N LEU A 69 -9.70 0.16 1.55
CA LEU A 69 -10.97 0.47 2.20
C LEU A 69 -10.73 1.25 3.50
N GLY A 70 -9.76 0.81 4.27
CA GLY A 70 -9.47 1.31 5.61
C GLY A 70 -8.74 2.65 5.65
N ASP A 71 -8.55 3.10 6.88
CA ASP A 71 -7.80 4.30 7.23
C ASP A 71 -6.30 3.99 7.34
N ILE A 72 -5.47 5.00 7.16
CA ILE A 72 -4.01 4.89 7.28
C ILE A 72 -3.54 5.51 8.58
N TYR A 73 -2.71 4.76 9.29
CA TYR A 73 -2.12 5.14 10.57
C TYR A 73 -0.60 5.17 10.47
N ASP A 74 0.00 6.14 11.13
CA ASP A 74 1.43 6.11 11.40
C ASP A 74 1.72 4.95 12.39
N TRP A 75 2.39 3.94 11.90
CA TRP A 75 2.69 2.71 12.65
C TRP A 75 3.59 2.92 13.87
N LYS A 76 4.30 4.05 13.95
CA LYS A 76 5.21 4.41 15.06
C LYS A 76 4.47 4.97 16.26
N ASN A 77 3.43 5.76 16.02
CA ASN A 77 2.73 6.51 17.08
C ASN A 77 1.22 6.24 17.13
N GLY A 78 0.70 5.46 16.17
CA GLY A 78 -0.73 5.11 16.10
C GLY A 78 -1.66 6.25 15.67
N LYS A 79 -1.15 7.38 15.22
CA LYS A 79 -1.98 8.50 14.76
C LYS A 79 -2.52 8.22 13.36
N LYS A 80 -3.81 8.50 13.15
CA LYS A 80 -4.41 8.49 11.83
C LYS A 80 -3.83 9.64 11.00
N VAL A 81 -3.40 9.33 9.78
CA VAL A 81 -2.83 10.29 8.82
C VAL A 81 -3.69 10.50 7.59
N ALA A 82 -4.49 9.51 7.22
CA ALA A 82 -5.45 9.60 6.11
C ALA A 82 -6.57 8.58 6.31
N GLY A 83 -7.72 8.78 5.67
CA GLY A 83 -8.82 7.82 5.73
C GLY A 83 -10.18 8.43 5.55
N LEU A 84 -11.18 7.84 6.19
CA LEU A 84 -12.57 8.23 6.11
C LEU A 84 -12.78 9.62 6.72
N LEU A 85 -13.40 10.51 5.94
CA LEU A 85 -13.73 11.88 6.34
C LEU A 85 -15.19 12.01 6.76
N GLU A 86 -15.47 13.01 7.60
CA GLU A 86 -16.82 13.51 7.81
C GLU A 86 -17.31 14.34 6.60
N LYS A 87 -18.60 14.69 6.58
CA LYS A 87 -19.21 15.51 5.52
C LYS A 87 -18.55 16.86 5.34
N ASP A 88 -18.03 17.45 6.41
CA ASP A 88 -17.34 18.74 6.40
C ASP A 88 -15.93 18.65 5.80
N LYS A 89 -15.42 17.43 5.55
CA LYS A 89 -14.09 17.11 5.04
C LYS A 89 -12.93 17.68 5.90
N LYS A 90 -13.19 18.05 7.15
CA LYS A 90 -12.20 18.60 8.08
C LYS A 90 -11.83 17.62 9.18
N SER A 91 -12.71 16.69 9.49
CA SER A 91 -12.57 15.73 10.58
C SER A 91 -12.53 14.29 10.06
N PHE A 92 -11.83 13.43 10.79
CA PHE A 92 -11.79 12.00 10.50
C PHE A 92 -12.91 11.25 11.24
N LEU A 93 -13.57 10.35 10.53
CA LEU A 93 -14.28 9.22 11.13
C LEU A 93 -13.33 8.03 11.27
N CYS A 94 -13.60 7.11 12.19
CA CYS A 94 -12.88 5.86 12.29
C CYS A 94 -13.60 4.78 11.48
N THR A 95 -12.98 4.26 10.43
CA THR A 95 -13.63 3.27 9.55
C THR A 95 -14.02 2.00 10.32
N GLU A 96 -13.22 1.54 11.29
CA GLU A 96 -13.56 0.36 12.10
C GLU A 96 -14.79 0.63 12.98
N ASP A 97 -14.86 1.79 13.64
CA ASP A 97 -16.01 2.15 14.48
C ASP A 97 -17.29 2.28 13.65
N GLU A 98 -17.21 2.84 12.44
CA GLU A 98 -18.33 2.95 11.53
C GLU A 98 -18.80 1.58 11.01
N VAL A 99 -17.88 0.64 10.78
CA VAL A 99 -18.23 -0.75 10.44
C VAL A 99 -18.95 -1.43 11.60
N TYR A 100 -18.54 -1.19 12.86
CA TYR A 100 -19.18 -1.79 14.03
C TYR A 100 -20.59 -1.24 14.32
N LYS A 101 -20.90 -0.03 13.88
CA LYS A 101 -22.27 0.55 13.99
C LYS A 101 -23.26 -0.16 13.08
N SER A 102 -22.80 -0.80 12.00
CA SER A 102 -23.65 -1.49 11.03
C SER A 102 -23.37 -3.01 11.07
N TYR A 103 -24.10 -3.73 11.94
CA TYR A 103 -24.08 -5.20 11.95
C TYR A 103 -24.93 -5.84 10.85
N GLU A 104 -25.73 -5.05 10.14
CA GLU A 104 -26.54 -5.51 9.01
C GLU A 104 -25.71 -5.76 7.77
N VAL A 105 -26.12 -6.76 6.97
CA VAL A 105 -25.44 -7.10 5.72
C VAL A 105 -25.55 -5.96 4.71
N VAL A 106 -24.47 -5.24 4.52
CA VAL A 106 -24.39 -4.21 3.47
C VAL A 106 -24.30 -4.90 2.11
N LYS A 107 -25.40 -4.87 1.34
CA LYS A 107 -25.53 -5.55 0.05
C LYS A 107 -24.60 -5.00 -1.05
N ASN A 108 -24.10 -3.77 -0.92
CA ASN A 108 -23.21 -3.11 -1.88
C ASN A 108 -21.94 -2.63 -1.17
N LYS A 109 -21.04 -3.52 -0.83
CA LYS A 109 -19.68 -3.13 -0.46
C LYS A 109 -18.98 -2.60 -1.71
N PHE A 110 -18.32 -1.45 -1.60
CA PHE A 110 -17.55 -0.85 -2.69
C PHE A 110 -16.43 -1.82 -3.11
N VAL A 111 -16.55 -2.40 -4.31
CA VAL A 111 -15.78 -3.58 -4.76
C VAL A 111 -14.43 -3.20 -5.42
N ALA A 112 -13.85 -2.04 -5.15
CA ALA A 112 -12.63 -1.60 -5.82
C ALA A 112 -11.53 -1.18 -4.83
N ASN A 113 -11.29 -2.02 -3.84
CA ASN A 113 -10.24 -1.79 -2.84
C ASN A 113 -9.10 -2.76 -3.07
N THR A 114 -7.89 -2.26 -3.08
CA THR A 114 -6.71 -3.10 -3.32
C THR A 114 -5.45 -2.34 -2.95
N THR A 115 -4.62 -2.92 -2.11
CA THR A 115 -3.27 -2.45 -1.87
C THR A 115 -2.30 -3.45 -2.49
N ILE A 116 -1.51 -3.00 -3.47
CA ILE A 116 -0.53 -3.84 -4.16
C ILE A 116 0.86 -3.37 -3.78
N GLY A 117 1.65 -4.27 -3.19
CA GLY A 117 3.03 -4.00 -2.79
C GLY A 117 4.03 -4.96 -3.41
N ALA A 118 5.26 -4.48 -3.56
CA ALA A 118 6.41 -5.32 -3.81
C ALA A 118 7.49 -5.05 -2.76
N VAL A 119 8.12 -6.10 -2.26
CA VAL A 119 9.31 -6.03 -1.42
C VAL A 119 10.48 -6.64 -2.18
N ILE A 120 11.61 -5.96 -2.14
CA ILE A 120 12.80 -6.29 -2.92
C ILE A 120 13.99 -6.34 -1.98
N THR A 121 14.81 -7.37 -2.10
CA THR A 121 16.06 -7.52 -1.34
C THR A 121 17.20 -7.98 -2.22
N ASN A 122 18.43 -7.62 -1.85
CA ASN A 122 19.65 -8.17 -2.44
C ASN A 122 20.09 -9.48 -1.78
N ALA A 123 19.37 -9.98 -0.78
CA ALA A 123 19.62 -11.30 -0.20
C ALA A 123 19.13 -12.41 -1.14
N ALA A 124 19.83 -13.54 -1.13
CA ALA A 124 19.53 -14.71 -1.94
C ALA A 124 18.47 -15.59 -1.25
N PHE A 125 17.27 -15.64 -1.83
CA PHE A 125 16.18 -16.50 -1.36
C PHE A 125 15.54 -17.25 -2.52
N HIS A 126 15.17 -18.49 -2.28
CA HIS A 126 14.39 -19.27 -3.24
C HIS A 126 12.88 -18.98 -3.10
N LYS A 127 12.08 -19.45 -4.05
CA LYS A 127 10.66 -19.15 -4.17
C LYS A 127 9.86 -19.35 -2.87
N THR A 128 10.07 -20.46 -2.16
CA THR A 128 9.33 -20.74 -0.90
C THR A 128 9.65 -19.74 0.20
N GLN A 129 10.92 -19.35 0.33
CA GLN A 129 11.34 -18.33 1.28
C GLN A 129 10.79 -16.96 0.91
N LEU A 130 10.78 -16.59 -0.37
CA LEU A 130 10.16 -15.35 -0.83
C LEU A 130 8.64 -15.33 -0.57
N CYS A 131 7.94 -16.45 -0.72
CA CYS A 131 6.53 -16.56 -0.31
C CYS A 131 6.36 -16.29 1.19
N LYS A 132 7.27 -16.80 2.04
CA LYS A 132 7.26 -16.53 3.48
C LYS A 132 7.54 -15.06 3.79
N ILE A 133 8.52 -14.44 3.12
CA ILE A 133 8.81 -13.00 3.26
C ILE A 133 7.60 -12.17 2.85
N ALA A 134 6.95 -12.47 1.72
CA ALA A 134 5.73 -11.79 1.30
C ALA A 134 4.62 -11.91 2.36
N SER A 135 4.42 -13.11 2.92
CA SER A 135 3.47 -13.34 4.02
C SER A 135 3.80 -12.50 5.27
N MET A 136 5.06 -12.44 5.67
CA MET A 136 5.49 -11.63 6.81
C MET A 136 5.32 -10.12 6.53
N THR A 137 5.52 -9.70 5.29
CA THR A 137 5.37 -8.29 4.87
C THR A 137 3.93 -7.79 5.01
N HIS A 138 2.91 -8.66 4.95
CA HIS A 138 1.51 -8.30 5.25
C HIS A 138 1.31 -7.75 6.67
N ASN A 139 2.20 -8.07 7.62
CA ASN A 139 2.19 -7.40 8.91
C ASN A 139 2.42 -5.88 8.81
N GLY A 140 3.10 -5.42 7.75
CA GLY A 140 3.24 -4.01 7.45
C GLY A 140 1.91 -3.36 7.08
N TYR A 141 1.07 -4.05 6.31
CA TYR A 141 -0.30 -3.61 6.02
C TYR A 141 -1.13 -3.53 7.30
N ALA A 142 -1.12 -4.59 8.12
CA ALA A 142 -1.88 -4.65 9.36
C ALA A 142 -1.47 -3.59 10.40
N ARG A 143 -0.23 -3.14 10.39
CA ARG A 143 0.25 -2.05 11.27
C ARG A 143 -0.22 -0.68 10.82
N SER A 144 -0.44 -0.50 9.52
CA SER A 144 -0.63 0.83 8.91
C SER A 144 -2.02 1.05 8.32
N ILE A 145 -2.82 0.01 8.07
CA ILE A 145 -4.15 0.08 7.42
C ILE A 145 -5.17 -0.58 8.33
N ARG A 146 -6.31 0.11 8.62
CA ARG A 146 -7.38 -0.39 9.50
C ARG A 146 -8.76 0.04 8.98
N PRO A 147 -9.69 -0.94 8.71
CA PRO A 147 -9.45 -2.38 8.56
C PRO A 147 -8.65 -2.70 7.30
N VAL A 148 -8.05 -3.90 7.26
CA VAL A 148 -7.27 -4.42 6.14
C VAL A 148 -7.60 -5.89 5.89
N HIS A 149 -7.35 -6.39 4.68
CA HIS A 149 -7.61 -7.78 4.29
C HIS A 149 -9.07 -8.21 4.47
N THR A 150 -9.99 -7.28 4.27
CA THR A 150 -11.41 -7.59 4.28
C THR A 150 -11.81 -8.33 2.99
N THR A 151 -12.99 -8.90 2.95
CA THR A 151 -13.54 -9.54 1.73
C THR A 151 -13.74 -8.56 0.57
N ALA A 152 -13.63 -7.25 0.81
CA ALA A 152 -13.72 -6.20 -0.20
C ALA A 152 -12.33 -5.78 -0.75
N ASP A 153 -11.24 -6.30 -0.17
CA ASP A 153 -9.86 -5.94 -0.53
C ASP A 153 -9.23 -7.03 -1.42
N GLY A 154 -8.47 -6.60 -2.42
CA GLY A 154 -7.65 -7.47 -3.28
C GLY A 154 -6.16 -7.36 -2.94
N ASP A 155 -5.82 -7.21 -1.67
CA ASP A 155 -4.47 -6.94 -1.18
C ASP A 155 -3.47 -8.03 -1.58
N SER A 156 -2.35 -7.61 -2.14
CA SER A 156 -1.32 -8.51 -2.64
C SER A 156 0.08 -7.98 -2.39
N ILE A 157 1.01 -8.86 -2.07
CA ILE A 157 2.43 -8.55 -1.93
C ILE A 157 3.27 -9.54 -2.75
N TYR A 158 4.20 -8.98 -3.51
CA TYR A 158 5.20 -9.71 -4.28
C TYR A 158 6.57 -9.53 -3.63
N ALA A 159 7.31 -10.63 -3.40
CA ALA A 159 8.67 -10.57 -2.88
C ALA A 159 9.67 -10.97 -3.96
N LEU A 160 10.74 -10.19 -4.10
CA LEU A 160 11.79 -10.38 -5.10
C LEU A 160 13.17 -10.40 -4.44
N SER A 161 13.99 -11.33 -4.90
CA SER A 161 15.42 -11.42 -4.57
C SER A 161 16.22 -11.04 -5.82
N THR A 162 17.14 -10.08 -5.69
CA THR A 162 17.91 -9.54 -6.82
C THR A 162 19.42 -9.75 -6.68
N GLY A 163 19.86 -10.32 -5.55
CA GLY A 163 21.28 -10.48 -5.23
C GLY A 163 21.63 -11.90 -4.79
N THR A 164 22.83 -12.01 -4.25
CA THR A 164 23.45 -13.27 -3.82
C THR A 164 23.88 -13.25 -2.36
N LEU A 165 23.55 -12.20 -1.61
CA LEU A 165 23.92 -12.05 -0.20
C LEU A 165 23.20 -13.11 0.65
N GLU A 166 23.91 -13.83 1.49
CA GLU A 166 23.31 -14.70 2.48
C GLU A 166 22.78 -13.86 3.64
N ALA A 167 21.50 -14.05 4.01
CA ALA A 167 20.88 -13.37 5.12
C ALA A 167 19.82 -14.24 5.80
N ASP A 168 19.56 -13.97 7.07
CA ASP A 168 18.51 -14.65 7.83
C ASP A 168 17.12 -14.26 7.32
N LEU A 169 16.28 -15.27 7.08
CA LEU A 169 14.95 -15.10 6.51
C LEU A 169 13.99 -14.31 7.44
N ASP A 170 14.04 -14.59 8.72
CA ASP A 170 13.13 -13.95 9.69
C ASP A 170 13.52 -12.50 9.93
N MET A 171 14.81 -12.20 9.90
CA MET A 171 15.32 -10.84 9.95
C MET A 171 14.87 -10.04 8.73
N VAL A 172 15.05 -10.59 7.52
CA VAL A 172 14.63 -9.92 6.29
C VAL A 172 13.11 -9.76 6.24
N GLY A 173 12.33 -10.77 6.62
CA GLY A 173 10.87 -10.70 6.66
C GLY A 173 10.35 -9.68 7.68
N THR A 174 11.00 -9.58 8.85
CA THR A 174 10.67 -8.57 9.87
C THR A 174 10.97 -7.16 9.37
N LEU A 175 12.12 -6.97 8.74
CA LEU A 175 12.52 -5.68 8.17
C LEU A 175 11.62 -5.30 6.99
N ALA A 176 11.22 -6.26 6.16
CA ALA A 176 10.28 -6.06 5.06
C ALA A 176 8.93 -5.53 5.53
N ALA A 177 8.39 -6.04 6.64
CA ALA A 177 7.17 -5.52 7.25
C ALA A 177 7.31 -4.06 7.70
N GLN A 178 8.44 -3.70 8.29
CA GLN A 178 8.73 -2.32 8.71
C GLN A 178 8.87 -1.38 7.52
N VAL A 179 9.64 -1.79 6.52
CA VAL A 179 9.87 -1.02 5.28
C VAL A 179 8.55 -0.80 4.53
N MET A 180 7.69 -1.82 4.49
CA MET A 180 6.35 -1.71 3.91
C MET A 180 5.46 -0.72 4.66
N SER A 181 5.47 -0.73 6.00
CA SER A 181 4.71 0.25 6.81
C SER A 181 5.14 1.68 6.50
N GLU A 182 6.43 1.93 6.33
CA GLU A 182 6.95 3.25 5.99
C GLU A 182 6.58 3.67 4.56
N ALA A 183 6.62 2.73 3.60
CA ALA A 183 6.21 2.97 2.23
C ALA A 183 4.71 3.35 2.14
N ILE A 184 3.84 2.69 2.92
CA ILE A 184 2.42 3.03 3.01
C ILE A 184 2.22 4.45 3.53
N LEU A 185 2.94 4.84 4.57
CA LEU A 185 2.86 6.19 5.13
C LEU A 185 3.28 7.24 4.07
N ARG A 186 4.38 6.99 3.35
CA ARG A 186 4.83 7.86 2.25
C ARG A 186 3.82 7.97 1.12
N ALA A 187 3.13 6.87 0.77
CA ALA A 187 2.13 6.88 -0.29
C ALA A 187 1.03 7.93 -0.06
N VAL A 188 0.56 8.07 1.19
CA VAL A 188 -0.47 9.05 1.52
C VAL A 188 0.09 10.44 1.79
N MET A 189 1.28 10.55 2.39
CA MET A 189 1.91 11.84 2.67
C MET A 189 2.41 12.56 1.42
N SER A 190 2.79 11.82 0.37
CA SER A 190 3.24 12.36 -0.91
C SER A 190 2.09 12.55 -1.91
N ALA A 191 0.85 12.18 -1.55
CA ALA A 191 -0.31 12.35 -2.41
C ALA A 191 -0.80 13.79 -2.38
N GLU A 192 -0.97 14.38 -3.56
CA GLU A 192 -1.52 15.73 -3.73
C GLU A 192 -2.95 15.67 -4.28
N LEU A 193 -3.79 16.64 -3.90
CA LEU A 193 -5.11 16.82 -4.52
C LEU A 193 -4.94 17.13 -6.00
N SER A 194 -5.47 16.28 -6.87
CA SER A 194 -5.45 16.50 -8.31
C SER A 194 -6.86 16.90 -8.77
N LEU A 195 -6.94 17.85 -9.71
CA LEU A 195 -8.19 18.35 -10.31
C LEU A 195 -9.04 17.26 -11.01
N ILE A 196 -8.49 16.06 -11.18
CA ILE A 196 -9.19 14.92 -11.79
C ILE A 196 -10.16 14.23 -10.79
N HIS A 197 -10.10 14.61 -9.52
CA HIS A 197 -10.84 13.97 -8.41
C HIS A 197 -11.76 14.94 -7.65
N ILE A 198 -12.06 16.08 -8.25
CA ILE A 198 -13.08 17.03 -7.77
C ILE A 198 -14.41 16.77 -8.48
#